data_ec87a2453474a0df54426f2e59e71263
#
_entry.id   ec87a2453474a0df54426f2e59e71263
#
_cell.length_a   1.000
_cell.length_b   1.000
_cell.length_c   1.000
_cell.angle_alpha   90.00
_cell.angle_beta   90.00
_cell.angle_gamma   90.00
#
_symmetry.space_group_name_H-M   'P 1'
#
loop_
_entity.id
_entity.type
_entity.pdbx_description
1 polymer ?
#
loop_
_entity_poly.entity_id
_entity_poly.type
_entity_poly.pdbx_seq_one_letter_code
_entity_poly.pdbx_strand_id
1 'polypeptide(L)'
;ITGTNGKSTTTKLIGDMIKKHNISAFVGGNLGKPLLDSLLAKKKFTHHVIELSSFQLELISSFNPKISVLLNISQDHLDRYIDFKDYINQKKKVFTNNKTGYNLISLDDTYCKNFYKKRKIINKISFSTKNKNADIYYNNFKIYNNFFNLNKKIKINKISRDLNGDFNYQNILVAYIVSKILKISKKIFLN
;
A
#
# COMPACT_ATOMS: atom_id res chain seq x y z
N ILE A 1 -1.69 -3.94 -3.77
CA ILE A 1 -0.77 -3.86 -2.63
C ILE A 1 0.16 -5.05 -2.70
N THR A 2 1.47 -4.79 -2.69
CA THR A 2 2.50 -5.83 -2.61
C THR A 2 3.61 -5.45 -1.62
N GLY A 3 4.46 -6.40 -1.29
CA GLY A 3 5.58 -6.30 -0.37
C GLY A 3 5.98 -7.69 0.12
N THR A 4 7.06 -7.82 0.86
CA THR A 4 7.37 -9.07 1.54
C THR A 4 6.43 -9.22 2.75
N ASN A 5 6.34 -8.21 3.59
CA ASN A 5 5.54 -8.19 4.82
C ASN A 5 4.45 -7.10 4.79
N GLY A 6 3.40 -7.27 5.61
CA GLY A 6 2.36 -6.27 5.83
C GLY A 6 1.27 -6.18 4.77
N LYS A 7 1.33 -6.97 3.70
CA LYS A 7 0.34 -6.97 2.61
C LYS A 7 -1.09 -7.14 3.11
N SER A 8 -1.36 -8.24 3.81
CA SER A 8 -2.70 -8.62 4.26
C SER A 8 -3.26 -7.61 5.27
N THR A 9 -2.43 -7.17 6.21
CA THR A 9 -2.81 -6.15 7.20
C THR A 9 -3.18 -4.83 6.51
N THR A 10 -2.35 -4.37 5.56
CA THR A 10 -2.62 -3.15 4.81
C THR A 10 -3.91 -3.28 3.98
N THR A 11 -4.08 -4.41 3.30
CA THR A 11 -5.26 -4.69 2.46
C THR A 11 -6.54 -4.68 3.30
N LYS A 12 -6.52 -5.36 4.46
CA LYS A 12 -7.64 -5.36 5.38
C LYS A 12 -7.94 -3.97 5.94
N LEU A 13 -6.91 -3.25 6.40
CA LEU A 13 -7.06 -1.92 6.98
C LEU A 13 -7.69 -0.92 6.00
N ILE A 14 -7.24 -0.93 4.74
CA ILE A 14 -7.81 -0.10 3.68
C ILE A 14 -9.25 -0.54 3.37
N GLY A 15 -9.48 -1.84 3.28
CA GLY A 15 -10.81 -2.38 3.01
C GLY A 15 -11.83 -2.01 4.08
N ASP A 16 -11.47 -2.13 5.35
CA ASP A 16 -12.33 -1.77 6.48
C ASP A 16 -12.59 -0.26 6.50
N MET A 17 -11.58 0.55 6.23
CA MET A 17 -11.71 1.99 6.10
C MET A 17 -12.73 2.38 5.01
N ILE A 18 -12.62 1.80 3.82
CA ILE A 18 -13.52 2.08 2.70
C ILE A 18 -14.95 1.66 3.03
N LYS A 19 -15.12 0.46 3.60
CA LYS A 19 -16.44 -0.08 3.99
C LYS A 19 -17.12 0.77 5.09
N LYS A 20 -16.37 1.26 6.07
CA LYS A 20 -16.89 2.17 7.10
C LYS A 20 -17.44 3.48 6.53
N HIS A 21 -17.07 3.84 5.31
CA HIS A 21 -17.66 4.98 4.57
C HIS A 21 -18.83 4.59 3.66
N ASN A 22 -19.42 3.42 3.84
CA ASN A 22 -20.50 2.89 3.01
C ASN A 22 -20.12 2.75 1.52
N ILE A 23 -18.83 2.67 1.21
CA ILE A 23 -18.33 2.45 -0.14
C ILE A 23 -18.25 0.95 -0.40
N SER A 24 -18.87 0.50 -1.50
CA SER A 24 -18.85 -0.92 -1.88
C SER A 24 -17.43 -1.33 -2.31
N ALA A 25 -16.75 -2.16 -1.51
CA ALA A 25 -15.42 -2.63 -1.79
C ALA A 25 -15.29 -4.14 -1.72
N PHE A 26 -14.66 -4.73 -2.73
CA PHE A 26 -14.07 -6.07 -2.67
C PHE A 26 -12.72 -5.98 -1.97
N VAL A 27 -12.43 -6.93 -1.09
CA VAL A 27 -11.15 -7.02 -0.38
C VAL A 27 -10.67 -8.47 -0.47
N GLY A 28 -9.53 -8.68 -1.08
CA GLY A 28 -9.00 -10.03 -1.30
C GLY A 28 -7.77 -10.06 -2.19
N GLY A 29 -7.54 -11.17 -2.87
CA GLY A 29 -6.41 -11.40 -3.78
C GLY A 29 -5.58 -12.60 -3.37
N ASN A 30 -4.29 -12.42 -3.09
CA ASN A 30 -3.39 -13.50 -2.71
C ASN A 30 -3.80 -14.21 -1.41
N LEU A 31 -4.40 -13.48 -0.48
CA LEU A 31 -4.92 -14.02 0.76
C LEU A 31 -6.42 -13.71 0.88
N GLY A 32 -7.16 -14.63 1.48
CA GLY A 32 -8.61 -14.49 1.66
C GLY A 32 -9.39 -14.82 0.40
N LYS A 33 -10.26 -13.91 -0.05
CA LYS A 33 -11.14 -14.14 -1.22
C LYS A 33 -10.37 -13.98 -2.53
N PRO A 34 -10.37 -14.96 -3.42
CA PRO A 34 -9.80 -14.81 -4.76
C PRO A 34 -10.44 -13.65 -5.53
N LEU A 35 -9.66 -12.97 -6.39
CA LEU A 35 -10.18 -11.84 -7.17
C LEU A 35 -11.36 -12.24 -8.05
N LEU A 36 -11.38 -13.47 -8.54
CA LEU A 36 -12.47 -14.03 -9.36
C LEU A 36 -13.83 -13.95 -8.65
N ASP A 37 -13.86 -14.10 -7.32
CA ASP A 37 -15.10 -13.97 -6.53
C ASP A 37 -15.76 -12.61 -6.70
N SER A 38 -14.98 -11.57 -7.00
CA SER A 38 -15.54 -10.23 -7.24
C SER A 38 -16.34 -10.15 -8.55
N LEU A 39 -16.01 -10.99 -9.54
CA LEU A 39 -16.71 -11.07 -10.82
C LEU A 39 -17.95 -11.95 -10.72
N LEU A 40 -17.89 -13.00 -9.89
CA LEU A 40 -18.99 -13.93 -9.67
C LEU A 40 -20.04 -13.41 -8.69
N ALA A 41 -19.72 -12.34 -7.95
CA ALA A 41 -20.62 -11.78 -6.95
C ALA A 41 -21.82 -11.09 -7.61
N LYS A 42 -23.03 -11.35 -7.08
CA LYS A 42 -24.27 -10.62 -7.48
C LYS A 42 -24.15 -9.12 -7.21
N LYS A 43 -23.34 -8.73 -6.23
CA LYS A 43 -23.12 -7.34 -5.82
C LYS A 43 -22.01 -6.71 -6.67
N LYS A 44 -22.29 -5.52 -7.24
CA LYS A 44 -21.25 -4.71 -7.90
C LYS A 44 -20.39 -4.00 -6.88
N PHE A 45 -19.06 -4.10 -7.03
CA PHE A 45 -18.09 -3.38 -6.23
C PHE A 45 -17.59 -2.15 -7.01
N THR A 46 -17.53 -1.00 -6.35
CA THR A 46 -16.98 0.23 -6.92
C THR A 46 -15.46 0.32 -6.72
N HIS A 47 -14.95 -0.39 -5.72
CA HIS A 47 -13.52 -0.44 -5.38
C HIS A 47 -13.07 -1.88 -5.16
N HIS A 48 -11.83 -2.14 -5.55
CA HIS A 48 -11.16 -3.41 -5.32
C HIS A 48 -9.86 -3.15 -4.57
N VAL A 49 -9.73 -3.66 -3.36
CA VAL A 49 -8.51 -3.61 -2.54
C VAL A 49 -7.86 -4.98 -2.64
N ILE A 50 -6.78 -5.05 -3.42
CA ILE A 50 -6.21 -6.32 -3.85
C ILE A 50 -4.81 -6.49 -3.27
N GLU A 51 -4.60 -7.60 -2.58
CA GLU A 51 -3.29 -8.10 -2.24
C GLU A 51 -2.71 -8.90 -3.40
N LEU A 52 -1.46 -8.61 -3.79
CA LEU A 52 -0.76 -9.33 -4.85
C LEU A 52 0.59 -9.88 -4.35
N SER A 53 0.79 -11.18 -4.54
CA SER A 53 2.10 -11.83 -4.39
C SER A 53 3.02 -11.49 -5.56
N SER A 54 4.31 -11.82 -5.43
CA SER A 54 5.26 -11.75 -6.55
C SER A 54 4.85 -12.69 -7.68
N PHE A 55 4.32 -13.88 -7.38
CA PHE A 55 3.85 -14.87 -8.35
C PHE A 55 2.70 -14.34 -9.21
N GLN A 56 1.73 -13.68 -8.60
CA GLN A 56 0.62 -13.08 -9.35
C GLN A 56 1.09 -11.89 -10.19
N LEU A 57 2.10 -11.14 -9.73
CA LEU A 57 2.69 -10.04 -10.48
C LEU A 57 3.51 -10.50 -11.69
N GLU A 58 4.00 -11.75 -11.72
CA GLU A 58 4.66 -12.32 -12.90
C GLU A 58 3.73 -12.33 -14.12
N LEU A 59 2.46 -12.63 -13.88
CA LEU A 59 1.45 -12.90 -14.90
C LEU A 59 0.68 -11.65 -15.36
N ILE A 60 0.92 -10.49 -14.78
CA ILE A 60 0.21 -9.27 -15.18
C ILE A 60 0.72 -8.74 -16.52
N SER A 61 -0.20 -8.40 -17.42
CA SER A 61 0.10 -7.76 -18.71
C SER A 61 -0.49 -6.34 -18.80
N SER A 62 -1.79 -6.19 -18.61
CA SER A 62 -2.53 -4.93 -18.77
C SER A 62 -3.07 -4.34 -17.48
N PHE A 63 -2.78 -4.96 -16.33
CA PHE A 63 -3.28 -4.51 -15.03
C PHE A 63 -2.82 -3.08 -14.71
N ASN A 64 -3.78 -2.15 -14.60
CA ASN A 64 -3.54 -0.73 -14.38
C ASN A 64 -4.33 -0.24 -13.14
N PRO A 65 -3.79 -0.37 -11.94
CA PRO A 65 -4.47 0.04 -10.72
C PRO A 65 -4.44 1.56 -10.54
N LYS A 66 -5.49 2.11 -9.94
CA LYS A 66 -5.53 3.53 -9.56
C LYS A 66 -4.49 3.89 -8.48
N ILE A 67 -4.17 2.94 -7.62
CA ILE A 67 -3.17 3.09 -6.55
C ILE A 67 -2.35 1.81 -6.49
N SER A 68 -1.05 1.91 -6.73
CA SER A 68 -0.08 0.84 -6.55
C SER A 68 0.71 1.05 -5.27
N VAL A 69 0.94 0.00 -4.50
CA VAL A 69 1.67 0.09 -3.22
C VAL A 69 2.76 -0.95 -3.15
N LEU A 70 3.99 -0.53 -2.88
CA LEU A 70 5.12 -1.37 -2.51
C LEU A 70 5.53 -1.05 -1.07
N LEU A 71 5.25 -1.99 -0.16
CA LEU A 71 5.48 -1.80 1.28
C LEU A 71 6.95 -1.96 1.66
N ASN A 72 7.53 -3.09 1.28
CA ASN A 72 8.91 -3.44 1.60
C ASN A 72 9.40 -4.60 0.74
N ILE A 73 10.71 -4.79 0.70
CA ILE A 73 11.36 -5.92 0.04
C ILE A 73 12.43 -6.46 1.01
N SER A 74 12.29 -7.73 1.37
CA SER A 74 13.30 -8.53 2.05
C SER A 74 13.40 -9.90 1.40
N GLN A 75 14.46 -10.66 1.70
CA GLN A 75 14.63 -11.99 1.14
C GLN A 75 13.46 -12.91 1.51
N ASP A 76 12.88 -13.53 0.50
CA ASP A 76 11.77 -14.47 0.60
C ASP A 76 11.66 -15.26 -0.70
N HIS A 77 11.14 -16.47 -0.66
CA HIS A 77 10.89 -17.31 -1.84
C HIS A 77 12.11 -17.53 -2.76
N LEU A 78 13.32 -17.64 -2.19
CA LEU A 78 14.57 -17.81 -2.95
C LEU A 78 14.66 -19.19 -3.63
N ASP A 79 13.87 -20.14 -3.19
CA ASP A 79 13.68 -21.46 -3.81
C ASP A 79 12.95 -21.40 -5.16
N ARG A 80 12.20 -20.35 -5.41
CA ARG A 80 11.37 -20.16 -6.60
C ARG A 80 12.01 -19.28 -7.67
N TYR A 81 12.80 -18.30 -7.26
CA TYR A 81 13.40 -17.32 -8.16
C TYR A 81 14.85 -17.66 -8.48
N ILE A 82 15.30 -17.27 -9.66
CA ILE A 82 16.70 -17.48 -10.08
C ILE A 82 17.66 -16.83 -9.07
N ASP A 83 17.33 -15.62 -8.64
CA ASP A 83 18.04 -14.88 -7.63
C ASP A 83 17.11 -13.86 -6.92
N PHE A 84 17.63 -13.21 -5.90
CA PHE A 84 16.89 -12.19 -5.18
C PHE A 84 16.56 -10.96 -6.06
N LYS A 85 17.36 -10.67 -7.06
CA LYS A 85 17.11 -9.56 -8.00
C LYS A 85 15.91 -9.85 -8.88
N ASP A 86 15.70 -11.10 -9.28
CA ASP A 86 14.52 -11.52 -10.01
C ASP A 86 13.25 -11.32 -9.15
N TYR A 87 13.24 -11.81 -7.91
CA TYR A 87 12.14 -11.57 -6.97
C TYR A 87 11.80 -10.07 -6.82
N ILE A 88 12.83 -9.21 -6.67
CA ILE A 88 12.65 -7.76 -6.62
C ILE A 88 11.98 -7.24 -7.90
N ASN A 89 12.42 -7.72 -9.06
CA ASN A 89 11.88 -7.29 -10.35
C ASN A 89 10.41 -7.68 -10.52
N GLN A 90 10.02 -8.86 -10.05
CA GLN A 90 8.60 -9.26 -10.09
C GLN A 90 7.74 -8.32 -9.22
N LYS A 91 8.15 -8.00 -8.01
CA LYS A 91 7.39 -7.06 -7.16
C LYS A 91 7.26 -5.66 -7.77
N LYS A 92 8.28 -5.18 -8.48
CA LYS A 92 8.25 -3.88 -9.16
C LYS A 92 7.25 -3.82 -10.31
N LYS A 93 6.80 -4.95 -10.83
CA LYS A 93 5.77 -5.00 -11.88
C LYS A 93 4.45 -4.36 -11.44
N VAL A 94 4.17 -4.24 -10.14
CA VAL A 94 3.00 -3.52 -9.63
C VAL A 94 2.88 -2.08 -10.18
N PHE A 95 3.98 -1.49 -10.64
CA PHE A 95 4.03 -0.12 -11.18
C PHE A 95 4.05 -0.06 -12.71
N THR A 96 4.19 -1.20 -13.41
CA THR A 96 4.52 -1.22 -14.85
C THR A 96 3.49 -0.49 -15.70
N ASN A 97 2.22 -0.69 -15.46
CA ASN A 97 1.13 -0.11 -16.24
C ASN A 97 0.47 1.10 -15.56
N ASN A 98 0.88 1.47 -14.36
CA ASN A 98 0.26 2.57 -13.63
C ASN A 98 0.78 3.93 -14.14
N LYS A 99 0.24 4.39 -15.27
CA LYS A 99 0.63 5.63 -15.93
C LYS A 99 -0.14 6.86 -15.42
N THR A 100 -1.32 6.68 -14.86
CA THR A 100 -2.21 7.78 -14.44
C THR A 100 -2.54 7.76 -12.95
N GLY A 101 -2.36 6.63 -12.29
CA GLY A 101 -2.63 6.45 -10.87
C GLY A 101 -1.47 6.87 -9.97
N TYR A 102 -1.65 6.67 -8.67
CA TYR A 102 -0.65 6.96 -7.66
C TYR A 102 0.22 5.75 -7.36
N ASN A 103 1.52 5.99 -7.17
CA ASN A 103 2.52 4.96 -6.91
C ASN A 103 3.14 5.20 -5.52
N LEU A 104 2.74 4.41 -4.53
CA LEU A 104 3.17 4.53 -3.14
C LEU A 104 4.37 3.62 -2.89
N ILE A 105 5.48 4.19 -2.44
CA ILE A 105 6.73 3.46 -2.24
C ILE A 105 7.30 3.79 -0.86
N SER A 106 7.57 2.76 -0.08
CA SER A 106 8.25 2.90 1.20
C SER A 106 9.71 3.35 1.04
N LEU A 107 10.19 4.16 1.98
CA LEU A 107 11.61 4.49 2.10
C LEU A 107 12.28 3.81 3.31
N ASP A 108 11.60 2.85 3.95
CA ASP A 108 12.09 2.20 5.17
C ASP A 108 13.08 1.08 4.90
N ASP A 109 13.06 0.48 3.71
CA ASP A 109 14.07 -0.47 3.27
C ASP A 109 14.92 0.04 2.11
N THR A 110 16.13 -0.51 2.00
CA THR A 110 17.14 -0.08 1.02
C THR A 110 16.72 -0.34 -0.42
N TYR A 111 16.02 -1.44 -0.70
CA TYR A 111 15.63 -1.82 -2.06
C TYR A 111 14.52 -0.91 -2.59
N CYS A 112 13.50 -0.64 -1.79
CA CYS A 112 12.44 0.31 -2.11
C CYS A 112 13.00 1.73 -2.27
N LYS A 113 13.86 2.17 -1.35
CA LYS A 113 14.52 3.49 -1.39
C LYS A 113 15.37 3.68 -2.65
N ASN A 114 16.18 2.68 -3.01
CA ASN A 114 16.98 2.73 -4.23
C ASN A 114 16.11 2.71 -5.49
N PHE A 115 15.04 1.95 -5.49
CA PHE A 115 14.08 1.95 -6.59
C PHE A 115 13.37 3.30 -6.75
N TYR A 116 12.93 3.90 -5.66
CA TYR A 116 12.34 5.25 -5.65
C TYR A 116 13.26 6.30 -6.27
N LYS A 117 14.57 6.24 -5.94
CA LYS A 117 15.56 7.21 -6.43
C LYS A 117 15.89 7.03 -7.91
N LYS A 118 16.04 5.80 -8.39
CA LYS A 118 16.60 5.50 -9.72
C LYS A 118 15.56 5.50 -10.84
N ARG A 119 14.27 5.31 -10.55
CA ARG A 119 13.25 5.14 -11.56
C ARG A 119 12.37 6.37 -11.71
N LYS A 120 12.18 6.80 -12.96
CA LYS A 120 11.19 7.82 -13.30
C LYS A 120 9.78 7.17 -13.20
N ILE A 121 9.14 7.33 -12.04
CA ILE A 121 7.78 6.85 -11.77
C ILE A 121 6.88 8.07 -11.68
N ILE A 122 5.77 8.03 -12.40
CA ILE A 122 4.79 9.12 -12.41
C ILE A 122 3.97 9.09 -11.12
N ASN A 123 3.56 10.25 -10.61
CA ASN A 123 2.71 10.39 -9.42
C ASN A 123 3.18 9.52 -8.23
N LYS A 124 4.48 9.49 -8.00
CA LYS A 124 5.06 8.75 -6.87
C LYS A 124 4.88 9.50 -5.57
N ILE A 125 4.51 8.77 -4.53
CA ILE A 125 4.41 9.25 -3.15
C ILE A 125 5.28 8.34 -2.28
N SER A 126 6.28 8.91 -1.63
CA SER A 126 7.08 8.19 -0.65
C SER A 126 6.44 8.23 0.73
N PHE A 127 6.57 7.13 1.47
CA PHE A 127 6.16 7.08 2.87
C PHE A 127 7.22 6.38 3.72
N SER A 128 7.28 6.74 5.01
CA SER A 128 8.29 6.18 5.92
C SER A 128 7.91 6.32 7.39
N THR A 129 8.34 5.36 8.20
CA THR A 129 8.33 5.42 9.66
C THR A 129 9.69 5.85 10.24
N LYS A 130 10.74 5.89 9.41
CA LYS A 130 12.13 6.14 9.81
C LYS A 130 12.73 7.40 9.18
N ASN A 131 12.26 7.79 7.99
CA ASN A 131 12.84 8.88 7.19
C ASN A 131 11.91 10.08 7.11
N LYS A 132 12.29 11.18 7.76
CA LYS A 132 11.54 12.44 7.79
C LYS A 132 11.52 13.18 6.43
N ASN A 133 12.36 12.78 5.48
CA ASN A 133 12.39 13.34 4.12
C ASN A 133 11.40 12.64 3.17
N ALA A 134 10.61 11.67 3.65
CA ALA A 134 9.52 11.11 2.87
C ALA A 134 8.38 12.14 2.72
N ASP A 135 7.63 12.02 1.61
CA ASP A 135 6.47 12.89 1.36
C ASP A 135 5.44 12.78 2.49
N ILE A 136 5.27 11.58 3.03
CA ILE A 136 4.42 11.34 4.19
C ILE A 136 5.17 10.45 5.17
N TYR A 137 5.32 10.92 6.41
CA TYR A 137 6.05 10.16 7.40
C TYR A 137 5.37 10.15 8.77
N TYR A 138 5.68 9.10 9.54
CA TYR A 138 5.27 8.95 10.92
C TYR A 138 6.42 9.35 11.86
N ASN A 139 6.13 10.11 12.89
CA ASN A 139 7.07 10.41 13.95
C ASN A 139 6.31 10.78 15.24
N ASN A 140 6.67 10.15 16.36
CA ASN A 140 6.11 10.47 17.69
C ASN A 140 4.57 10.58 17.69
N PHE A 141 3.87 9.49 17.31
CA PHE A 141 2.41 9.42 17.24
C PHE A 141 1.74 10.49 16.37
N LYS A 142 2.47 11.01 15.40
CA LYS A 142 1.95 11.99 14.43
C LYS A 142 2.30 11.58 13.01
N ILE A 143 1.35 11.79 12.10
CA ILE A 143 1.58 11.73 10.66
C ILE A 143 1.86 13.15 10.16
N TYR A 144 2.97 13.29 9.47
CA TYR A 144 3.38 14.48 8.75
C TYR A 144 3.10 14.29 7.26
N ASN A 145 2.49 15.28 6.65
CA ASN A 145 2.06 15.20 5.25
C ASN A 145 2.55 16.43 4.49
N ASN A 146 3.57 16.22 3.68
CA ASN A 146 4.19 17.24 2.85
C ASN A 146 3.71 17.17 1.38
N PHE A 147 2.96 16.12 0.99
CA PHE A 147 2.55 15.89 -0.39
C PHE A 147 1.23 16.59 -0.75
N PHE A 148 0.21 16.50 0.10
CA PHE A 148 -1.13 17.02 -0.21
C PHE A 148 -1.33 18.49 0.23
N ASN A 149 -0.27 19.32 0.26
CA ASN A 149 -0.28 20.74 0.68
C ASN A 149 -0.96 20.97 2.04
N LEU A 150 -0.99 19.95 2.84
CA LEU A 150 -1.54 19.98 4.18
C LEU A 150 -0.37 19.96 5.17
N ASN A 151 0.27 21.09 5.44
CA ASN A 151 1.22 21.26 6.56
C ASN A 151 0.58 20.90 7.93
N LYS A 152 -0.34 19.94 7.93
CA LYS A 152 -1.13 19.49 9.07
C LYS A 152 -0.55 18.22 9.64
N LYS A 153 -0.06 18.34 10.86
CA LYS A 153 0.26 17.20 11.72
C LYS A 153 -1.05 16.57 12.17
N ILE A 154 -1.21 15.27 11.94
CA ILE A 154 -2.35 14.50 12.43
C ILE A 154 -1.86 13.66 13.60
N LYS A 155 -2.39 13.90 14.79
CA LYS A 155 -2.13 13.04 15.95
C LYS A 155 -2.87 11.73 15.73
N ILE A 156 -2.18 10.62 15.85
CA ILE A 156 -2.78 9.29 15.89
C ILE A 156 -3.07 9.02 17.36
N ASN A 157 -4.34 8.90 17.72
CA ASN A 157 -4.72 8.43 19.06
C ASN A 157 -4.28 6.97 19.22
N LYS A 158 -4.22 6.51 20.45
CA LYS A 158 -3.74 5.19 20.85
C LYS A 158 -4.22 4.10 19.87
N ILE A 159 -3.29 3.59 19.10
CA ILE A 159 -3.53 2.42 18.22
C ILE A 159 -3.86 1.25 19.14
N SER A 160 -4.80 0.40 18.74
CA SER A 160 -5.10 -0.84 19.49
C SER A 160 -3.80 -1.62 19.74
N ARG A 161 -3.71 -2.33 20.85
CA ARG A 161 -2.50 -3.11 21.20
C ARG A 161 -2.09 -4.06 20.08
N ASP A 162 -3.05 -4.55 19.32
CA ASP A 162 -2.84 -5.47 18.18
C ASP A 162 -2.14 -4.84 16.97
N LEU A 163 -2.10 -3.50 16.90
CA LEU A 163 -1.44 -2.73 15.84
C LEU A 163 -0.18 -1.99 16.35
N ASN A 164 0.33 -2.30 17.53
CA ASN A 164 1.59 -1.74 18.02
C ASN A 164 2.78 -2.37 17.28
N GLY A 165 3.72 -1.53 16.85
CA GLY A 165 4.97 -1.90 16.18
C GLY A 165 5.22 -1.11 14.91
N ASP A 166 6.48 -0.95 14.56
CA ASP A 166 6.93 -0.15 13.40
C ASP A 166 6.27 -0.57 12.09
N PHE A 167 6.08 -1.86 11.88
CA PHE A 167 5.44 -2.38 10.66
C PHE A 167 3.97 -1.94 10.54
N ASN A 168 3.27 -1.84 11.67
CA ASN A 168 1.87 -1.42 11.65
C ASN A 168 1.72 0.08 11.43
N TYR A 169 2.66 0.90 11.87
CA TYR A 169 2.68 2.32 11.53
C TYR A 169 2.89 2.53 10.02
N GLN A 170 3.68 1.68 9.36
CA GLN A 170 3.82 1.70 7.90
C GLN A 170 2.48 1.40 7.22
N ASN A 171 1.75 0.36 7.66
CA ASN A 171 0.44 -0.01 7.14
C ASN A 171 -0.58 1.13 7.32
N ILE A 172 -0.55 1.80 8.47
CA ILE A 172 -1.40 2.97 8.78
C ILE A 172 -1.08 4.16 7.88
N LEU A 173 0.21 4.43 7.62
CA LEU A 173 0.59 5.49 6.67
C LEU A 173 -0.01 5.25 5.29
N VAL A 174 0.05 4.01 4.79
CA VAL A 174 -0.54 3.67 3.49
C VAL A 174 -2.05 3.87 3.51
N ALA A 175 -2.75 3.38 4.53
CA ALA A 175 -4.19 3.60 4.67
C ALA A 175 -4.54 5.09 4.73
N TYR A 176 -3.75 5.89 5.44
CA TYR A 176 -3.88 7.34 5.47
C TYR A 176 -3.72 7.97 4.09
N ILE A 177 -2.69 7.61 3.32
CA ILE A 177 -2.48 8.12 1.96
C ILE A 177 -3.66 7.78 1.06
N VAL A 178 -4.10 6.51 1.10
CA VAL A 178 -5.27 6.06 0.34
C VAL A 178 -6.53 6.85 0.70
N SER A 179 -6.75 7.15 1.99
CA SER A 179 -7.86 7.98 2.43
C SER A 179 -7.85 9.39 1.83
N LYS A 180 -6.66 9.97 1.66
CA LYS A 180 -6.50 11.29 1.04
C LYS A 180 -6.79 11.25 -0.45
N ILE A 181 -6.27 10.25 -1.15
CA ILE A 181 -6.53 10.05 -2.58
C ILE A 181 -8.02 9.83 -2.85
N LEU A 182 -8.68 9.05 -2.02
CA LEU A 182 -10.13 8.75 -2.13
C LEU A 182 -11.03 9.83 -1.51
N LYS A 183 -10.46 10.90 -0.96
CA LYS A 183 -11.18 11.99 -0.27
C LYS A 183 -12.06 11.52 0.90
N ILE A 184 -11.63 10.44 1.57
CA ILE A 184 -12.29 9.88 2.75
C ILE A 184 -12.09 10.82 3.95
N SER A 185 -13.15 11.09 4.72
CA SER A 185 -13.11 12.04 5.83
C SER A 185 -12.22 11.58 7.00
N LYS A 186 -11.68 12.56 7.77
CA LYS A 186 -10.75 12.30 8.87
C LYS A 186 -11.30 11.47 10.03
N LYS A 187 -12.62 11.47 10.27
CA LYS A 187 -13.24 10.88 11.47
C LYS A 187 -12.87 9.40 11.70
N ILE A 188 -12.43 8.68 10.67
CA ILE A 188 -12.16 7.23 10.73
C ILE A 188 -10.75 6.89 11.20
N PHE A 189 -9.79 7.81 11.10
CA PHE A 189 -8.44 7.59 11.65
C PHE A 189 -8.33 7.92 13.15
N LEU A 190 -9.37 8.47 13.75
CA LEU A 190 -9.38 8.95 15.12
C LEU A 190 -10.23 8.09 16.08
N ASN A 191 -10.99 7.15 15.52
CA ASN A 191 -11.81 6.15 16.24
C ASN A 191 -11.32 4.73 15.92
#